data_c40937ad0e16bec885e4a1617001c57a
#
_entry.id   c40937ad0e16bec885e4a1617001c57a
#
_cell.length_a   1.000
_cell.length_b   1.000
_cell.length_c   1.000
_cell.angle_alpha   90.00
_cell.angle_beta   90.00
_cell.angle_gamma   90.00
#
_symmetry.space_group_name_H-M   'P 1'
#
loop_
_entity.id
_entity.type
_entity.pdbx_description
1 polymer ?
#
loop_
_entity_poly.entity_id
_entity_poly.type
_entity_poly.pdbx_seq_one_letter_code
_entity_poly.pdbx_strand_id
1 'polypeptide(L)'
;MRNPAIFWGVMALLQVFWIIIALGAYWWLRPLLPKRPHPWLAIFLTALVGNGLLLAFNTVLPEWRWRGTMAVLLFATYALMFTLMWTLVHTLLRWAVARGLLNRSIRVLVPVAWLAAIAAGLYGAYVPTVVHYRVKIDKPLTQPLRIALVSDTHLGRYIGARHLRELQTILKRERADVLLLAGDVMDDVPTVYRKQHMARLMSGLKTPLGQYAVLGNHDNYGGEQQGIVKDLQAAGFTTLRDEHTTVNQQFVLVGRRDKVENRASAAQVIPKSDLPVIVMDHQPADMDAIANTGADLVVSGHTHRGQVFPATLLIKYFQTYPYGHYRIDDSQLVVTSGYGLWGLPFRLGARSEVAIIELIGK
;
A
#
# COMPACT_ATOMS: atom_id res chain seq x y z
N MET A 1 -18.72 -15.27 -9.55
CA MET A 1 -17.76 -16.28 -10.06
C MET A 1 -18.47 -17.10 -11.13
N ARG A 2 -17.87 -17.19 -12.31
CA ARG A 2 -18.53 -17.87 -13.47
C ARG A 2 -18.48 -19.40 -13.43
N ASN A 3 -17.67 -20.02 -12.57
CA ASN A 3 -17.53 -21.48 -12.47
C ASN A 3 -17.98 -21.97 -11.07
N PRO A 4 -19.09 -22.73 -10.97
CA PRO A 4 -19.61 -23.24 -9.70
C PRO A 4 -18.62 -24.13 -8.94
N ALA A 5 -17.79 -24.92 -9.64
CA ALA A 5 -16.81 -25.80 -9.00
C ALA A 5 -15.73 -24.99 -8.24
N ILE A 6 -15.27 -23.89 -8.83
CA ILE A 6 -14.30 -22.98 -8.16
C ILE A 6 -14.97 -22.35 -6.93
N PHE A 7 -16.22 -21.92 -7.04
CA PHE A 7 -16.95 -21.36 -5.90
C PHE A 7 -17.04 -22.35 -4.74
N TRP A 8 -17.50 -23.57 -4.99
CA TRP A 8 -17.62 -24.59 -3.95
C TRP A 8 -16.27 -25.02 -3.38
N GLY A 9 -15.22 -25.07 -4.22
CA GLY A 9 -13.84 -25.32 -3.77
C GLY A 9 -13.34 -24.26 -2.79
N VAL A 10 -13.56 -22.98 -3.10
CA VAL A 10 -13.19 -21.86 -2.19
C VAL A 10 -13.98 -21.92 -0.89
N MET A 11 -15.30 -22.24 -0.96
CA MET A 11 -16.13 -22.38 0.24
C MET A 11 -15.66 -23.53 1.12
N ALA A 12 -15.29 -24.68 0.53
CA ALA A 12 -14.74 -25.81 1.29
C ALA A 12 -13.41 -25.47 1.98
N LEU A 13 -12.49 -24.82 1.25
CA LEU A 13 -11.22 -24.37 1.82
C LEU A 13 -11.44 -23.38 2.98
N LEU A 14 -12.41 -22.49 2.86
CA LEU A 14 -12.77 -21.56 3.93
C LEU A 14 -13.27 -22.30 5.19
N GLN A 15 -14.04 -23.37 5.05
CA GLN A 15 -14.46 -24.17 6.21
C GLN A 15 -13.27 -24.90 6.87
N VAL A 16 -12.35 -25.47 6.10
CA VAL A 16 -11.12 -26.05 6.64
C VAL A 16 -10.31 -25.00 7.42
N PHE A 17 -10.23 -23.80 6.89
CA PHE A 17 -9.58 -22.67 7.53
C PHE A 17 -10.21 -22.33 8.89
N TRP A 18 -11.55 -22.24 8.97
CA TRP A 18 -12.26 -22.03 10.24
C TRP A 18 -12.04 -23.16 11.25
N ILE A 19 -12.01 -24.43 10.79
CA ILE A 19 -11.74 -25.58 11.65
C ILE A 19 -10.36 -25.48 12.30
N ILE A 20 -9.32 -25.16 11.54
CA ILE A 20 -7.96 -25.06 12.08
C ILE A 20 -7.86 -23.93 13.11
N ILE A 21 -8.45 -22.78 12.84
CA ILE A 21 -8.50 -21.66 13.80
C ILE A 21 -9.25 -22.04 15.06
N ALA A 22 -10.39 -22.73 14.92
CA ALA A 22 -11.21 -23.17 16.03
C ALA A 22 -10.48 -24.14 16.95
N LEU A 23 -9.76 -25.11 16.39
CA LEU A 23 -8.97 -26.08 17.15
C LEU A 23 -7.82 -25.39 17.90
N GLY A 24 -7.16 -24.42 17.28
CA GLY A 24 -6.15 -23.60 17.93
C GLY A 24 -6.73 -22.77 19.09
N ALA A 25 -7.83 -22.06 18.84
CA ALA A 25 -8.53 -21.27 19.85
C ALA A 25 -9.04 -22.16 21.01
N TYR A 26 -9.63 -23.29 20.69
CA TYR A 26 -10.10 -24.26 21.68
C TYR A 26 -8.96 -24.76 22.57
N TRP A 27 -7.84 -25.18 21.98
CA TRP A 27 -6.69 -25.63 22.75
C TRP A 27 -6.20 -24.55 23.72
N TRP A 28 -6.24 -23.31 23.28
CA TRP A 28 -5.76 -22.17 24.04
C TRP A 28 -6.73 -21.72 25.14
N LEU A 29 -8.04 -21.67 24.85
CA LEU A 29 -9.07 -21.21 25.79
C LEU A 29 -9.49 -22.31 26.81
N ARG A 30 -9.37 -23.59 26.43
CA ARG A 30 -9.82 -24.72 27.23
C ARG A 30 -9.46 -24.67 28.71
N PRO A 31 -8.26 -24.24 29.15
CA PRO A 31 -7.93 -24.19 30.55
C PRO A 31 -8.57 -23.04 31.33
N LEU A 32 -9.06 -22.02 30.59
CA LEU A 32 -9.73 -20.85 31.17
C LEU A 32 -11.22 -21.09 31.38
N LEU A 33 -11.75 -22.17 30.82
CA LEU A 33 -13.18 -22.49 30.90
C LEU A 33 -13.49 -23.42 32.11
N PRO A 34 -14.50 -23.06 32.94
CA PRO A 34 -14.85 -23.82 34.13
C PRO A 34 -15.36 -25.23 33.79
N LYS A 35 -16.06 -25.38 32.64
CA LYS A 35 -16.43 -26.67 32.08
C LYS A 35 -15.71 -26.79 30.75
N ARG A 36 -15.10 -27.92 30.47
CA ARG A 36 -14.42 -28.18 29.19
C ARG A 36 -15.44 -28.45 28.12
N PRO A 37 -15.78 -27.46 27.27
CA PRO A 37 -16.73 -27.68 26.20
C PRO A 37 -16.17 -28.69 25.20
N HIS A 38 -17.06 -29.35 24.46
CA HIS A 38 -16.62 -30.24 23.40
C HIS A 38 -15.98 -29.44 22.25
N PRO A 39 -14.90 -29.93 21.62
CA PRO A 39 -14.25 -29.21 20.51
C PRO A 39 -15.21 -28.82 19.37
N TRP A 40 -16.24 -29.60 19.14
CA TRP A 40 -17.31 -29.29 18.16
C TRP A 40 -17.97 -27.93 18.40
N LEU A 41 -18.15 -27.53 19.64
CA LEU A 41 -18.73 -26.23 19.96
C LEU A 41 -17.80 -25.09 19.50
N ALA A 42 -16.50 -25.23 19.70
CA ALA A 42 -15.53 -24.25 19.21
C ALA A 42 -15.52 -24.15 17.68
N ILE A 43 -15.55 -25.29 17.00
CA ILE A 43 -15.63 -25.35 15.51
C ILE A 43 -16.91 -24.68 15.03
N PHE A 44 -18.05 -25.06 15.62
CA PHE A 44 -19.36 -24.51 15.24
C PHE A 44 -19.41 -22.99 15.45
N LEU A 45 -18.99 -22.50 16.62
CA LEU A 45 -19.02 -21.07 16.93
C LEU A 45 -18.05 -20.28 16.04
N THR A 46 -16.85 -20.79 15.76
CA THR A 46 -15.90 -20.12 14.89
C THR A 46 -16.40 -20.04 13.46
N ALA A 47 -16.98 -21.15 12.94
CA ALA A 47 -17.57 -21.16 11.60
C ALA A 47 -18.80 -20.25 11.51
N LEU A 48 -19.66 -20.28 12.54
CA LEU A 48 -20.86 -19.43 12.61
C LEU A 48 -20.49 -17.94 12.63
N VAL A 49 -19.55 -17.54 13.47
CA VAL A 49 -19.10 -16.15 13.58
C VAL A 49 -18.37 -15.74 12.31
N GLY A 50 -17.43 -16.53 11.82
CA GLY A 50 -16.65 -16.22 10.61
C GLY A 50 -17.52 -16.08 9.36
N ASN A 51 -18.37 -17.08 9.10
CA ASN A 51 -19.28 -17.02 7.95
C ASN A 51 -20.39 -15.97 8.14
N GLY A 52 -20.88 -15.80 9.39
CA GLY A 52 -21.87 -14.79 9.72
C GLY A 52 -21.35 -13.36 9.49
N LEU A 53 -20.12 -13.06 9.87
CA LEU A 53 -19.48 -11.75 9.58
C LEU A 53 -19.31 -11.54 8.08
N LEU A 54 -18.81 -12.54 7.34
CA LEU A 54 -18.68 -12.46 5.89
C LEU A 54 -20.04 -12.22 5.21
N LEU A 55 -21.08 -12.92 5.67
CA LEU A 55 -22.43 -12.72 5.16
C LEU A 55 -22.95 -11.32 5.50
N ALA A 56 -22.81 -10.87 6.74
CA ALA A 56 -23.27 -9.56 7.21
C ALA A 56 -22.63 -8.42 6.40
N PHE A 57 -21.32 -8.45 6.16
CA PHE A 57 -20.65 -7.45 5.34
C PHE A 57 -21.09 -7.51 3.87
N ASN A 58 -21.47 -8.65 3.36
CA ASN A 58 -21.88 -8.77 1.96
C ASN A 58 -23.37 -8.46 1.71
N THR A 59 -24.23 -8.54 2.73
CA THR A 59 -25.70 -8.38 2.58
C THR A 59 -26.25 -7.19 3.37
N VAL A 60 -25.87 -7.03 4.63
CA VAL A 60 -26.46 -6.03 5.55
C VAL A 60 -25.71 -4.72 5.51
N LEU A 61 -24.39 -4.74 5.31
CA LEU A 61 -23.52 -3.58 5.30
C LEU A 61 -22.79 -3.42 3.95
N PRO A 62 -23.49 -3.15 2.85
CA PRO A 62 -22.92 -3.17 1.51
C PRO A 62 -21.80 -2.13 1.31
N GLU A 63 -21.85 -1.00 2.02
CA GLU A 63 -20.79 0.03 2.02
C GLU A 63 -19.48 -0.45 2.66
N TRP A 64 -19.54 -1.51 3.49
CA TRP A 64 -18.41 -2.15 4.14
C TRP A 64 -18.03 -3.49 3.49
N ARG A 65 -18.75 -3.89 2.44
CA ARG A 65 -18.68 -5.22 1.84
C ARG A 65 -17.25 -5.72 1.69
N TRP A 66 -16.45 -5.05 0.93
CA TRP A 66 -15.12 -5.54 0.64
C TRP A 66 -14.14 -5.26 1.79
N ARG A 67 -14.21 -4.09 2.46
CA ARG A 67 -13.35 -3.78 3.60
C ARG A 67 -13.58 -4.69 4.79
N GLY A 68 -14.83 -4.94 5.13
CA GLY A 68 -15.20 -5.86 6.20
C GLY A 68 -14.79 -7.30 5.89
N THR A 69 -15.02 -7.75 4.67
CA THR A 69 -14.57 -9.06 4.20
C THR A 69 -13.04 -9.19 4.30
N MET A 70 -12.29 -8.20 3.80
CA MET A 70 -10.83 -8.17 3.91
C MET A 70 -10.35 -8.16 5.36
N ALA A 71 -11.02 -7.41 6.26
CA ALA A 71 -10.69 -7.40 7.69
C ALA A 71 -10.85 -8.79 8.30
N VAL A 72 -12.00 -9.44 8.08
CA VAL A 72 -12.25 -10.80 8.58
C VAL A 72 -11.20 -11.78 8.09
N LEU A 73 -10.93 -11.78 6.79
CA LEU A 73 -9.93 -12.68 6.19
C LEU A 73 -8.51 -12.39 6.68
N LEU A 74 -8.13 -11.11 6.84
CA LEU A 74 -6.82 -10.73 7.36
C LEU A 74 -6.64 -11.22 8.80
N PHE A 75 -7.55 -10.89 9.71
CA PHE A 75 -7.45 -11.32 11.11
C PHE A 75 -7.50 -12.84 11.25
N ALA A 76 -8.31 -13.52 10.44
CA ALA A 76 -8.37 -14.96 10.41
C ALA A 76 -7.05 -15.57 9.86
N THR A 77 -6.43 -14.98 8.85
CA THR A 77 -5.10 -15.40 8.36
C THR A 77 -4.04 -15.28 9.45
N TYR A 78 -4.02 -14.18 10.19
CA TYR A 78 -3.10 -14.05 11.32
C TYR A 78 -3.39 -15.06 12.43
N ALA A 79 -4.65 -15.29 12.76
CA ALA A 79 -5.03 -16.31 13.73
C ALA A 79 -4.54 -17.71 13.30
N LEU A 80 -4.68 -18.04 12.02
CA LEU A 80 -4.14 -19.28 11.44
C LEU A 80 -2.61 -19.32 11.54
N MET A 81 -1.93 -18.29 11.12
CA MET A 81 -0.46 -18.22 11.17
C MET A 81 0.06 -18.39 12.62
N PHE A 82 -0.53 -17.70 13.58
CA PHE A 82 -0.16 -17.85 14.98
C PHE A 82 -0.47 -19.26 15.52
N THR A 83 -1.59 -19.86 15.10
CA THR A 83 -1.93 -21.25 15.48
C THR A 83 -0.89 -22.24 14.93
N LEU A 84 -0.51 -22.11 13.67
CA LEU A 84 0.49 -22.97 13.02
C LEU A 84 1.89 -22.77 13.62
N MET A 85 2.31 -21.54 13.79
CA MET A 85 3.59 -21.20 14.44
C MET A 85 3.65 -21.75 15.85
N TRP A 86 2.59 -21.58 16.63
CA TRP A 86 2.47 -22.14 17.96
C TRP A 86 2.59 -23.67 17.97
N THR A 87 1.87 -24.35 17.08
CA THR A 87 1.91 -25.81 16.97
C THR A 87 3.32 -26.29 16.64
N LEU A 88 4.03 -25.59 15.76
CA LEU A 88 5.42 -25.86 15.43
C LEU A 88 6.33 -25.69 16.65
N VAL A 89 6.27 -24.54 17.33
CA VAL A 89 7.07 -24.24 18.54
C VAL A 89 6.84 -25.29 19.62
N HIS A 90 5.59 -25.63 19.88
CA HIS A 90 5.24 -26.66 20.86
C HIS A 90 5.82 -28.02 20.46
N THR A 91 5.70 -28.39 19.19
CA THR A 91 6.20 -29.68 18.69
C THR A 91 7.72 -29.79 18.82
N LEU A 92 8.45 -28.71 18.52
CA LEU A 92 9.91 -28.66 18.61
C LEU A 92 10.41 -28.66 20.07
N LEU A 93 9.73 -27.95 20.96
CA LEU A 93 10.20 -27.74 22.33
C LEU A 93 9.64 -28.74 23.36
N ARG A 94 8.64 -29.54 23.00
CA ARG A 94 7.95 -30.46 23.93
C ARG A 94 8.86 -31.52 24.60
N TRP A 95 10.03 -31.79 24.03
CA TRP A 95 11.01 -32.72 24.55
C TRP A 95 12.11 -32.07 25.39
N ALA A 96 12.35 -30.76 25.16
CA ALA A 96 13.40 -30.00 25.82
C ALA A 96 12.90 -29.19 27.03
N VAL A 97 11.59 -28.89 27.08
CA VAL A 97 11.00 -28.05 28.12
C VAL A 97 9.85 -28.77 28.84
N ALA A 98 9.76 -28.58 30.15
CA ALA A 98 8.65 -29.13 30.92
C ALA A 98 7.30 -28.68 30.34
N ARG A 99 6.42 -29.62 30.00
CA ARG A 99 5.16 -29.39 29.28
C ARG A 99 4.28 -28.31 29.93
N GLY A 100 4.23 -28.30 31.28
CA GLY A 100 3.46 -27.30 32.04
C GLY A 100 3.97 -25.88 31.82
N LEU A 101 5.29 -25.69 31.89
CA LEU A 101 5.94 -24.40 31.67
C LEU A 101 5.77 -23.95 30.20
N LEU A 102 6.04 -24.83 29.24
CA LEU A 102 5.88 -24.55 27.81
C LEU A 102 4.46 -24.11 27.52
N ASN A 103 3.45 -24.85 27.97
CA ASN A 103 2.05 -24.50 27.70
C ASN A 103 1.66 -23.16 28.35
N ARG A 104 2.12 -22.86 29.58
CA ARG A 104 1.84 -21.59 30.24
C ARG A 104 2.49 -20.43 29.49
N SER A 105 3.77 -20.56 29.13
CA SER A 105 4.52 -19.53 28.44
C SER A 105 3.87 -19.18 27.08
N ILE A 106 3.49 -20.17 26.31
CA ILE A 106 2.92 -19.95 24.98
C ILE A 106 1.51 -19.36 25.05
N ARG A 107 0.70 -19.75 26.06
CA ARG A 107 -0.61 -19.13 26.28
C ARG A 107 -0.54 -17.64 26.62
N VAL A 108 0.58 -17.17 27.12
CA VAL A 108 0.83 -15.73 27.36
C VAL A 108 1.49 -15.08 26.14
N LEU A 109 2.51 -15.70 25.58
CA LEU A 109 3.33 -15.10 24.52
C LEU A 109 2.57 -14.94 23.20
N VAL A 110 1.70 -15.90 22.85
CA VAL A 110 0.98 -15.83 21.56
C VAL A 110 0.04 -14.63 21.48
N PRO A 111 -0.87 -14.36 22.44
CA PRO A 111 -1.71 -13.15 22.37
C PRO A 111 -0.90 -11.86 22.49
N VAL A 112 0.16 -11.86 23.30
CA VAL A 112 1.05 -10.68 23.36
C VAL A 112 1.68 -10.42 22.00
N ALA A 113 2.20 -11.45 21.34
CA ALA A 113 2.77 -11.32 20.00
C ALA A 113 1.71 -10.91 18.96
N TRP A 114 0.49 -11.45 19.06
CA TRP A 114 -0.62 -11.07 18.17
C TRP A 114 -1.04 -9.62 18.38
N LEU A 115 -1.20 -9.17 19.63
CA LEU A 115 -1.50 -7.77 19.93
C LEU A 115 -0.36 -6.84 19.48
N ALA A 116 0.90 -7.26 19.68
CA ALA A 116 2.06 -6.52 19.19
C ALA A 116 2.07 -6.41 17.65
N ALA A 117 1.72 -7.48 16.94
CA ALA A 117 1.59 -7.47 15.48
C ALA A 117 0.47 -6.52 15.01
N ILE A 118 -0.68 -6.50 15.72
CA ILE A 118 -1.76 -5.55 15.44
C ILE A 118 -1.28 -4.11 15.66
N ALA A 119 -0.67 -3.83 16.81
CA ALA A 119 -0.15 -2.50 17.12
C ALA A 119 0.91 -2.04 16.10
N ALA A 120 1.83 -2.93 15.73
CA ALA A 120 2.85 -2.66 14.71
C ALA A 120 2.23 -2.40 13.35
N GLY A 121 1.20 -3.16 12.97
CA GLY A 121 0.50 -2.96 11.69
C GLY A 121 -0.28 -1.65 11.63
N LEU A 122 -0.94 -1.26 12.72
CA LEU A 122 -1.59 0.06 12.84
C LEU A 122 -0.57 1.19 12.84
N TYR A 123 0.52 1.05 13.60
CA TYR A 123 1.63 2.01 13.61
C TYR A 123 2.23 2.19 12.20
N GLY A 124 2.49 1.10 11.50
CA GLY A 124 3.01 1.11 10.12
C GLY A 124 2.08 1.80 9.12
N ALA A 125 0.77 1.74 9.35
CA ALA A 125 -0.25 2.36 8.51
C ALA A 125 -0.41 3.87 8.76
N TYR A 126 -0.34 4.30 10.04
CA TYR A 126 -0.71 5.66 10.43
C TYR A 126 0.47 6.57 10.77
N VAL A 127 1.67 6.03 10.90
CA VAL A 127 2.87 6.81 11.19
C VAL A 127 3.84 6.70 10.02
N PRO A 128 3.83 7.68 9.09
CA PRO A 128 4.68 7.64 7.92
C PRO A 128 6.15 7.78 8.29
N THR A 129 6.99 7.13 7.52
CA THR A 129 8.44 7.27 7.58
C THR A 129 8.93 8.11 6.41
N VAL A 130 10.07 8.76 6.57
CA VAL A 130 10.76 9.41 5.46
C VAL A 130 11.95 8.54 5.07
N VAL A 131 12.02 8.21 3.78
CA VAL A 131 13.11 7.42 3.20
C VAL A 131 13.88 8.29 2.23
N HIS A 132 15.19 8.29 2.35
CA HIS A 132 16.06 9.10 1.50
C HIS A 132 16.78 8.24 0.47
N TYR A 133 16.72 8.67 -0.78
CA TYR A 133 17.45 8.09 -1.90
C TYR A 133 18.41 9.15 -2.47
N ARG A 134 19.64 8.76 -2.72
CA ARG A 134 20.60 9.58 -3.47
C ARG A 134 20.77 8.95 -4.85
N VAL A 135 20.29 9.65 -5.87
CA VAL A 135 20.24 9.15 -7.25
C VAL A 135 21.13 10.01 -8.11
N LYS A 136 22.08 9.37 -8.81
CA LYS A 136 22.99 10.05 -9.74
C LYS A 136 22.53 9.81 -11.17
N ILE A 137 22.58 10.88 -11.97
CA ILE A 137 22.27 10.83 -13.40
C ILE A 137 23.43 11.44 -14.21
N ASP A 138 23.49 11.11 -15.48
CA ASP A 138 24.59 11.54 -16.34
C ASP A 138 24.38 12.93 -16.97
N LYS A 139 23.17 13.49 -16.86
CA LYS A 139 22.86 14.84 -17.33
C LYS A 139 23.17 15.92 -16.30
N PRO A 140 23.50 17.16 -16.74
CA PRO A 140 23.86 18.23 -15.83
C PRO A 140 22.67 18.74 -15.01
N LEU A 141 22.91 19.03 -13.74
CA LEU A 141 22.06 19.82 -12.86
C LEU A 141 22.89 20.90 -12.20
N THR A 142 22.40 22.13 -12.17
CA THR A 142 23.11 23.26 -11.54
C THR A 142 23.30 23.08 -10.03
N GLN A 143 22.36 22.38 -9.41
CA GLN A 143 22.39 21.97 -8.01
C GLN A 143 21.58 20.69 -7.81
N PRO A 144 21.85 19.91 -6.74
CA PRO A 144 21.02 18.74 -6.42
C PRO A 144 19.55 19.13 -6.27
N LEU A 145 18.66 18.34 -6.89
CA LEU A 145 17.22 18.55 -6.83
C LEU A 145 16.60 17.61 -5.79
N ARG A 146 15.87 18.18 -4.82
CA ARG A 146 15.15 17.43 -3.79
C ARG A 146 13.70 17.17 -4.20
N ILE A 147 13.43 15.95 -4.62
CA ILE A 147 12.12 15.50 -5.05
C ILE A 147 11.44 14.82 -3.88
N ALA A 148 10.26 15.29 -3.49
CA ALA A 148 9.36 14.52 -2.63
C ALA A 148 8.47 13.65 -3.51
N LEU A 149 8.72 12.36 -3.51
CA LEU A 149 7.86 11.36 -4.14
C LEU A 149 6.84 10.86 -3.12
N VAL A 150 5.59 11.06 -3.44
CA VAL A 150 4.42 10.57 -2.71
C VAL A 150 3.53 9.82 -3.69
N SER A 151 3.00 8.68 -3.30
CA SER A 151 2.07 7.90 -4.11
C SER A 151 1.04 7.22 -3.21
N ASP A 152 -0.02 6.72 -3.82
CA ASP A 152 -0.99 5.86 -3.14
C ASP A 152 -1.55 6.52 -1.86
N THR A 153 -1.89 7.79 -1.95
CA THR A 153 -2.44 8.52 -0.80
C THR A 153 -3.82 8.01 -0.42
N HIS A 154 -4.60 7.50 -1.39
CA HIS A 154 -5.96 7.00 -1.16
C HIS A 154 -6.77 7.90 -0.23
N LEU A 155 -6.78 9.21 -0.55
CA LEU A 155 -7.54 10.19 0.24
C LEU A 155 -9.01 9.80 0.31
N GLY A 156 -9.48 9.54 1.52
CA GLY A 156 -10.79 8.97 1.72
C GLY A 156 -11.12 8.80 3.19
N ARG A 157 -11.73 7.69 3.53
CA ARG A 157 -12.23 7.42 4.89
C ARG A 157 -11.11 7.30 5.93
N TYR A 158 -9.99 6.70 5.58
CA TYR A 158 -8.88 6.40 6.51
C TYR A 158 -7.75 7.41 6.44
N ILE A 159 -7.47 7.91 5.26
CA ILE A 159 -6.44 8.92 5.01
C ILE A 159 -7.12 10.25 4.71
N GLY A 160 -6.91 11.23 5.58
CA GLY A 160 -7.61 12.52 5.50
C GLY A 160 -6.80 13.67 6.07
N ALA A 161 -7.49 14.63 6.66
CA ALA A 161 -6.95 15.92 7.09
C ALA A 161 -5.67 15.82 7.97
N ARG A 162 -5.61 14.84 8.90
CA ARG A 162 -4.43 14.64 9.74
C ARG A 162 -3.20 14.31 8.87
N HIS A 163 -3.35 13.38 7.95
CA HIS A 163 -2.26 12.91 7.08
C HIS A 163 -1.78 14.01 6.14
N LEU A 164 -2.71 14.83 5.61
CA LEU A 164 -2.34 15.98 4.77
C LEU A 164 -1.53 17.03 5.55
N ARG A 165 -1.89 17.32 6.81
CA ARG A 165 -1.09 18.22 7.67
C ARG A 165 0.29 17.64 7.99
N GLU A 166 0.36 16.35 8.21
CA GLU A 166 1.62 15.66 8.45
C GLU A 166 2.52 15.70 7.20
N LEU A 167 1.95 15.46 6.01
CA LEU A 167 2.66 15.59 4.74
C LEU A 167 3.17 17.02 4.53
N GLN A 168 2.37 18.05 4.81
CA GLN A 168 2.83 19.45 4.77
C GLN A 168 4.04 19.68 5.68
N THR A 169 4.02 19.10 6.88
CA THR A 169 5.11 19.21 7.85
C THR A 169 6.38 18.50 7.33
N ILE A 170 6.22 17.31 6.75
CA ILE A 170 7.34 16.56 6.14
C ILE A 170 7.96 17.36 4.99
N LEU A 171 7.15 17.86 4.04
CA LEU A 171 7.65 18.64 2.90
C LEU A 171 8.48 19.84 3.34
N LYS A 172 8.02 20.57 4.36
CA LYS A 172 8.74 21.73 4.91
C LYS A 172 10.04 21.32 5.61
N ARG A 173 10.00 20.28 6.44
CA ARG A 173 11.17 19.77 7.17
C ARG A 173 12.25 19.27 6.22
N GLU A 174 11.84 18.54 5.20
CA GLU A 174 12.76 17.95 4.21
C GLU A 174 13.19 18.97 3.14
N ARG A 175 12.62 20.18 3.11
CA ARG A 175 12.92 21.23 2.13
C ARG A 175 12.82 20.72 0.71
N ALA A 176 11.71 20.03 0.39
CA ALA A 176 11.47 19.50 -0.95
C ALA A 176 11.34 20.64 -1.97
N ASP A 177 12.06 20.55 -3.08
CA ASP A 177 11.99 21.51 -4.18
C ASP A 177 10.77 21.30 -5.05
N VAL A 178 10.39 20.05 -5.27
CA VAL A 178 9.23 19.64 -6.08
C VAL A 178 8.50 18.48 -5.41
N LEU A 179 7.15 18.48 -5.52
CA LEU A 179 6.30 17.39 -5.07
C LEU A 179 5.75 16.63 -6.27
N LEU A 180 5.98 15.31 -6.29
CA LEU A 180 5.45 14.40 -7.30
C LEU A 180 4.46 13.44 -6.63
N LEU A 181 3.16 13.54 -7.01
CA LEU A 181 2.11 12.58 -6.63
C LEU A 181 2.01 11.52 -7.74
N ALA A 182 2.57 10.34 -7.49
CA ALA A 182 2.66 9.27 -8.48
C ALA A 182 1.44 8.33 -8.49
N GLY A 183 0.22 8.89 -8.50
CA GLY A 183 -1.05 8.17 -8.68
C GLY A 183 -1.69 7.62 -7.42
N ASP A 184 -2.88 7.07 -7.59
CA ASP A 184 -3.79 6.60 -6.53
C ASP A 184 -3.99 7.66 -5.45
N VAL A 185 -4.38 8.86 -5.90
CA VAL A 185 -4.53 10.02 -5.03
C VAL A 185 -5.80 9.92 -4.19
N MET A 186 -6.89 9.46 -4.79
CA MET A 186 -8.18 9.29 -4.10
C MET A 186 -8.57 7.81 -3.97
N ASP A 187 -9.42 7.52 -2.98
CA ASP A 187 -9.91 6.16 -2.70
C ASP A 187 -11.13 5.88 -3.61
N ASP A 188 -10.87 5.55 -4.87
CA ASP A 188 -11.79 5.29 -5.99
C ASP A 188 -12.63 6.51 -6.42
N VAL A 189 -13.22 7.25 -5.49
CA VAL A 189 -14.10 8.38 -5.77
C VAL A 189 -13.82 9.60 -4.87
N PRO A 190 -13.98 10.84 -5.37
CA PRO A 190 -13.66 12.05 -4.64
C PRO A 190 -14.72 12.45 -3.58
N THR A 191 -15.75 11.64 -3.37
CA THR A 191 -16.89 11.98 -2.50
C THR A 191 -16.46 12.32 -1.07
N VAL A 192 -15.59 11.50 -0.47
CA VAL A 192 -15.12 11.73 0.91
C VAL A 192 -14.15 12.92 0.96
N TYR A 193 -13.28 13.05 -0.04
CA TYR A 193 -12.37 14.18 -0.20
C TYR A 193 -13.12 15.50 -0.21
N ARG A 194 -14.17 15.62 -1.03
CA ARG A 194 -15.03 16.82 -1.14
C ARG A 194 -15.81 17.05 0.14
N LYS A 195 -16.46 16.02 0.72
CA LYS A 195 -17.27 16.10 1.94
C LYS A 195 -16.46 16.55 3.16
N GLN A 196 -15.20 16.17 3.24
CA GLN A 196 -14.28 16.56 4.33
C GLN A 196 -13.47 17.82 4.02
N HIS A 197 -13.76 18.53 2.93
CA HIS A 197 -13.10 19.77 2.53
C HIS A 197 -11.58 19.67 2.47
N MET A 198 -11.05 18.54 1.98
CA MET A 198 -9.61 18.28 1.95
C MET A 198 -8.85 19.17 0.96
N ALA A 199 -9.53 19.79 -0.02
CA ALA A 199 -8.94 20.67 -1.03
C ALA A 199 -8.08 21.78 -0.40
N ARG A 200 -8.54 22.39 0.70
CA ARG A 200 -7.77 23.43 1.41
C ARG A 200 -6.44 22.91 1.98
N LEU A 201 -6.41 21.67 2.42
CA LEU A 201 -5.18 21.06 2.94
C LEU A 201 -4.27 20.63 1.81
N MET A 202 -4.83 20.08 0.72
CA MET A 202 -4.08 19.77 -0.49
C MET A 202 -3.41 21.01 -1.08
N SER A 203 -4.10 22.14 -1.16
CA SER A 203 -3.52 23.40 -1.65
C SER A 203 -2.40 23.98 -0.77
N GLY A 204 -2.24 23.45 0.44
CA GLY A 204 -1.12 23.77 1.32
C GLY A 204 0.13 22.89 1.10
N LEU A 205 0.08 21.89 0.22
CA LEU A 205 1.22 21.07 -0.17
C LEU A 205 2.06 21.79 -1.24
N LYS A 206 2.67 22.91 -0.85
CA LYS A 206 3.43 23.78 -1.76
C LYS A 206 4.91 23.51 -1.70
N THR A 207 5.54 23.47 -2.88
CA THR A 207 7.00 23.38 -3.06
C THR A 207 7.47 24.43 -4.08
N PRO A 208 8.74 24.88 -4.01
CA PRO A 208 9.26 25.97 -4.84
C PRO A 208 9.11 25.75 -6.35
N LEU A 209 9.33 24.53 -6.84
CA LEU A 209 9.24 24.17 -8.26
C LEU A 209 7.88 23.60 -8.65
N GLY A 210 6.89 23.66 -7.73
CA GLY A 210 5.53 23.23 -7.99
C GLY A 210 5.22 21.81 -7.52
N GLN A 211 3.95 21.45 -7.68
CA GLN A 211 3.40 20.14 -7.34
C GLN A 211 2.71 19.54 -8.56
N TYR A 212 3.07 18.30 -8.86
CA TYR A 212 2.63 17.59 -10.05
C TYR A 212 1.98 16.26 -9.66
N ALA A 213 1.00 15.83 -10.43
CA ALA A 213 0.30 14.57 -10.20
C ALA A 213 0.08 13.81 -11.49
N VAL A 214 0.14 12.50 -11.41
CA VAL A 214 -0.47 11.56 -12.34
C VAL A 214 -1.59 10.82 -11.64
N LEU A 215 -2.46 10.15 -12.40
CA LEU A 215 -3.49 9.29 -11.83
C LEU A 215 -3.01 7.84 -11.78
N GLY A 216 -3.53 7.09 -10.81
CA GLY A 216 -3.35 5.66 -10.72
C GLY A 216 -4.61 4.87 -11.09
N ASN A 217 -4.56 3.56 -10.91
CA ASN A 217 -5.68 2.69 -11.26
C ASN A 217 -6.93 2.93 -10.38
N HIS A 218 -6.77 3.26 -9.09
CA HIS A 218 -7.90 3.57 -8.23
C HIS A 218 -8.57 4.90 -8.59
N ASP A 219 -7.83 5.89 -9.05
CA ASP A 219 -8.41 7.14 -9.56
C ASP A 219 -9.28 6.91 -10.81
N ASN A 220 -9.11 5.76 -11.49
CA ASN A 220 -9.87 5.38 -12.68
C ASN A 220 -11.07 4.47 -12.40
N TYR A 221 -11.02 3.64 -11.34
CA TYR A 221 -12.06 2.62 -11.07
C TYR A 221 -13.43 3.21 -10.74
N GLY A 222 -13.47 4.36 -10.08
CA GLY A 222 -14.72 4.99 -9.65
C GLY A 222 -15.50 5.72 -10.75
N GLY A 223 -14.95 5.83 -11.97
CA GLY A 223 -15.59 6.52 -13.08
C GLY A 223 -15.63 8.05 -12.97
N GLU A 224 -15.01 8.64 -11.93
CA GLU A 224 -14.97 10.09 -11.68
C GLU A 224 -13.60 10.74 -12.00
N GLN A 225 -12.81 10.13 -12.85
CA GLN A 225 -11.46 10.57 -13.20
C GLN A 225 -11.35 12.06 -13.53
N GLN A 226 -12.26 12.59 -14.37
CA GLN A 226 -12.24 14.02 -14.70
C GLN A 226 -12.54 14.92 -13.51
N GLY A 227 -13.38 14.44 -12.58
CA GLY A 227 -13.67 15.12 -11.33
C GLY A 227 -12.45 15.18 -10.42
N ILE A 228 -11.69 14.08 -10.33
CA ILE A 228 -10.42 14.00 -9.57
C ILE A 228 -9.39 14.98 -10.16
N VAL A 229 -9.24 15.02 -11.48
CA VAL A 229 -8.34 15.98 -12.15
C VAL A 229 -8.71 17.42 -11.80
N LYS A 230 -10.01 17.77 -11.87
CA LYS A 230 -10.48 19.13 -11.50
C LYS A 230 -10.21 19.46 -10.02
N ASP A 231 -10.42 18.52 -9.13
CA ASP A 231 -10.14 18.69 -7.71
C ASP A 231 -8.65 18.91 -7.42
N LEU A 232 -7.77 18.18 -8.11
CA LEU A 232 -6.30 18.35 -8.03
C LEU A 232 -5.87 19.70 -8.60
N GLN A 233 -6.38 20.10 -9.75
CA GLN A 233 -6.10 21.41 -10.35
C GLN A 233 -6.56 22.55 -9.47
N ALA A 234 -7.77 22.45 -8.89
CA ALA A 234 -8.27 23.42 -7.93
C ALA A 234 -7.42 23.52 -6.64
N ALA A 235 -6.74 22.43 -6.27
CA ALA A 235 -5.79 22.41 -5.18
C ALA A 235 -4.37 22.90 -5.61
N GLY A 236 -4.19 23.29 -6.87
CA GLY A 236 -2.94 23.88 -7.40
C GLY A 236 -1.95 22.86 -7.93
N PHE A 237 -2.38 21.60 -8.19
CA PHE A 237 -1.53 20.61 -8.83
C PHE A 237 -1.60 20.71 -10.35
N THR A 238 -0.45 20.58 -11.01
CA THR A 238 -0.41 20.31 -12.45
C THR A 238 -0.56 18.80 -12.65
N THR A 239 -1.68 18.40 -13.27
CA THR A 239 -1.95 16.99 -13.57
C THR A 239 -1.48 16.68 -14.99
N LEU A 240 -0.58 15.71 -15.14
CA LEU A 240 -0.03 15.27 -16.42
C LEU A 240 -0.64 13.92 -16.80
N ARG A 241 -1.03 13.78 -18.10
CA ARG A 241 -1.73 12.59 -18.62
C ARG A 241 -1.29 12.25 -20.04
N ASP A 242 -0.18 11.56 -20.17
CA ASP A 242 0.61 11.40 -21.42
C ASP A 242 1.09 12.75 -21.96
N GLU A 243 1.55 13.57 -21.05
CA GLU A 243 2.00 14.94 -21.29
C GLU A 243 3.33 15.17 -20.59
N HIS A 244 4.05 16.17 -21.08
CA HIS A 244 5.28 16.62 -20.41
C HIS A 244 5.33 18.14 -20.29
N THR A 245 6.13 18.61 -19.36
CA THR A 245 6.41 20.04 -19.15
C THR A 245 7.87 20.24 -18.75
N THR A 246 8.43 21.39 -19.12
CA THR A 246 9.74 21.79 -18.64
C THR A 246 9.59 22.60 -17.36
N VAL A 247 10.18 22.11 -16.27
CA VAL A 247 10.09 22.77 -14.97
C VAL A 247 11.27 23.69 -14.78
N ASN A 248 10.98 24.98 -14.70
CA ASN A 248 11.95 26.07 -14.43
C ASN A 248 13.24 25.98 -15.28
N GLN A 249 13.18 25.45 -16.48
CA GLN A 249 14.32 25.20 -17.38
C GLN A 249 15.42 24.30 -16.75
N GLN A 250 15.09 23.52 -15.74
CA GLN A 250 16.05 22.64 -15.03
C GLN A 250 15.88 21.17 -15.42
N PHE A 251 14.66 20.70 -15.64
CA PHE A 251 14.37 19.33 -16.02
C PHE A 251 13.04 19.23 -16.78
N VAL A 252 12.89 18.16 -17.54
CA VAL A 252 11.63 17.79 -18.17
C VAL A 252 10.90 16.80 -17.29
N LEU A 253 9.66 17.10 -16.93
CA LEU A 253 8.78 16.22 -16.18
C LEU A 253 7.72 15.64 -17.11
N VAL A 254 7.64 14.33 -17.15
CA VAL A 254 6.68 13.56 -17.96
C VAL A 254 5.70 12.87 -17.02
N GLY A 255 4.41 12.98 -17.28
CA GLY A 255 3.37 12.23 -16.59
C GLY A 255 2.67 11.27 -17.52
N ARG A 256 2.72 9.97 -17.23
CA ARG A 256 2.03 8.96 -18.02
C ARG A 256 0.62 8.71 -17.49
N ARG A 257 -0.30 8.35 -18.37
CA ARG A 257 -1.58 7.76 -17.96
C ARG A 257 -1.34 6.40 -17.33
N ASP A 258 -2.24 5.98 -16.45
CA ASP A 258 -2.15 4.66 -15.86
C ASP A 258 -2.33 3.54 -16.90
N LYS A 259 -1.77 2.38 -16.60
CA LYS A 259 -1.82 1.20 -17.48
C LYS A 259 -3.25 0.68 -17.73
N VAL A 260 -4.20 0.97 -16.85
CA VAL A 260 -5.62 0.60 -17.04
C VAL A 260 -6.32 1.48 -18.09
N GLU A 261 -5.69 2.59 -18.47
CA GLU A 261 -6.19 3.48 -19.52
C GLU A 261 -5.63 3.11 -20.90
N ASN A 262 -6.28 3.62 -21.95
CA ASN A 262 -5.66 3.65 -23.27
C ASN A 262 -4.58 4.75 -23.28
N ARG A 263 -3.30 4.35 -23.09
CA ARG A 263 -2.16 5.24 -22.99
C ARG A 263 -1.25 5.20 -24.20
N ALA A 264 -0.60 6.30 -24.50
CA ALA A 264 0.41 6.38 -25.53
C ALA A 264 1.65 5.54 -25.17
N SER A 265 2.42 5.12 -26.16
CA SER A 265 3.70 4.44 -25.90
C SER A 265 4.71 5.39 -25.24
N ALA A 266 5.69 4.82 -24.52
CA ALA A 266 6.73 5.62 -23.88
C ALA A 266 7.45 6.55 -24.89
N ALA A 267 7.78 6.01 -26.05
CA ALA A 267 8.47 6.76 -27.13
C ALA A 267 7.67 7.93 -27.71
N GLN A 268 6.34 7.91 -27.59
CA GLN A 268 5.49 9.03 -28.07
C GLN A 268 5.40 10.16 -27.04
N VAL A 269 5.55 9.87 -25.75
CA VAL A 269 5.30 10.84 -24.66
C VAL A 269 6.60 11.40 -24.09
N ILE A 270 7.65 10.59 -24.04
CA ILE A 270 8.93 10.96 -23.43
C ILE A 270 9.81 11.62 -24.50
N PRO A 271 10.09 12.93 -24.39
CA PRO A 271 10.88 13.63 -25.37
C PRO A 271 12.38 13.35 -25.18
N LYS A 272 13.14 13.42 -26.25
CA LYS A 272 14.59 13.56 -26.15
C LYS A 272 14.93 14.96 -25.67
N SER A 273 15.82 15.06 -24.69
CA SER A 273 16.18 16.35 -24.09
C SER A 273 17.61 16.32 -23.56
N ASP A 274 18.29 17.45 -23.65
CA ASP A 274 19.60 17.65 -22.96
C ASP A 274 19.41 17.90 -21.45
N LEU A 275 18.23 18.33 -21.03
CA LEU A 275 17.85 18.42 -19.64
C LEU A 275 17.52 17.02 -19.06
N PRO A 276 17.69 16.81 -17.74
CA PRO A 276 17.20 15.61 -17.08
C PRO A 276 15.72 15.35 -17.37
N VAL A 277 15.38 14.10 -17.67
CA VAL A 277 14.01 13.66 -17.96
C VAL A 277 13.53 12.79 -16.80
N ILE A 278 12.54 13.30 -16.06
CA ILE A 278 11.90 12.62 -14.92
C ILE A 278 10.52 12.14 -15.37
N VAL A 279 10.24 10.85 -15.20
CA VAL A 279 8.98 10.23 -15.63
C VAL A 279 8.19 9.80 -14.39
N MET A 280 6.95 10.24 -14.29
CA MET A 280 5.95 9.75 -13.33
C MET A 280 5.12 8.69 -14.02
N ASP A 281 5.21 7.44 -13.59
CA ASP A 281 4.34 6.33 -14.01
C ASP A 281 3.86 5.60 -12.76
N HIS A 282 2.56 5.59 -12.51
CA HIS A 282 2.01 5.03 -11.27
C HIS A 282 2.43 3.58 -11.07
N GLN A 283 2.27 2.74 -12.09
CA GLN A 283 2.65 1.33 -12.03
C GLN A 283 4.08 1.13 -12.56
N PRO A 284 4.99 0.46 -11.84
CA PRO A 284 6.36 0.18 -12.31
C PRO A 284 6.35 -0.91 -13.38
N ALA A 285 5.71 -0.61 -14.50
CA ALA A 285 5.56 -1.48 -15.65
C ALA A 285 6.22 -0.84 -16.89
N ASP A 286 6.51 -1.65 -17.92
CA ASP A 286 7.10 -1.20 -19.17
C ASP A 286 8.44 -0.45 -19.00
N MET A 287 9.18 -0.75 -17.92
CA MET A 287 10.40 -0.03 -17.53
C MET A 287 11.49 -0.07 -18.62
N ASP A 288 11.64 -1.20 -19.30
CA ASP A 288 12.60 -1.33 -20.42
C ASP A 288 12.24 -0.39 -21.58
N ALA A 289 10.93 -0.29 -21.89
CA ALA A 289 10.46 0.63 -22.92
C ALA A 289 10.67 2.10 -22.55
N ILE A 290 10.58 2.44 -21.25
CA ILE A 290 10.84 3.78 -20.75
C ILE A 290 12.34 4.07 -20.76
N ALA A 291 13.19 3.14 -20.29
CA ALA A 291 14.63 3.27 -20.27
C ALA A 291 15.19 3.53 -21.69
N ASN A 292 14.68 2.80 -22.68
CA ASN A 292 15.06 2.97 -24.09
C ASN A 292 14.73 4.35 -24.68
N THR A 293 13.94 5.20 -23.99
CA THR A 293 13.66 6.58 -24.44
C THR A 293 14.73 7.58 -24.00
N GLY A 294 15.62 7.22 -23.09
CA GLY A 294 16.59 8.12 -22.45
C GLY A 294 16.01 8.87 -21.26
N ALA A 295 15.01 8.33 -20.58
CA ALA A 295 14.55 8.80 -19.28
C ALA A 295 15.67 8.63 -18.25
N ASP A 296 15.94 9.66 -17.41
CA ASP A 296 17.00 9.60 -16.41
C ASP A 296 16.51 9.06 -15.08
N LEU A 297 15.27 9.42 -14.68
CA LEU A 297 14.64 8.95 -13.46
C LEU A 297 13.17 8.60 -13.72
N VAL A 298 12.75 7.44 -13.27
CA VAL A 298 11.34 7.03 -13.21
C VAL A 298 10.91 6.94 -11.76
N VAL A 299 9.72 7.45 -11.43
CA VAL A 299 9.14 7.37 -10.10
C VAL A 299 7.78 6.71 -10.16
N SER A 300 7.56 5.72 -9.27
CA SER A 300 6.36 4.87 -9.25
C SER A 300 5.90 4.54 -7.83
N GLY A 301 4.63 4.10 -7.72
CA GLY A 301 4.01 3.57 -6.51
C GLY A 301 3.37 2.21 -6.74
N HIS A 302 2.04 2.13 -6.53
CA HIS A 302 1.14 1.02 -6.84
C HIS A 302 1.33 -0.26 -6.02
N THR A 303 2.55 -0.68 -5.75
CA THR A 303 2.84 -2.00 -5.17
C THR A 303 2.54 -2.08 -3.68
N HIS A 304 2.44 -0.95 -2.98
CA HIS A 304 2.37 -0.84 -1.52
C HIS A 304 3.43 -1.67 -0.79
N ARG A 305 4.50 -2.12 -1.50
CA ARG A 305 5.45 -3.12 -0.99
C ARG A 305 4.75 -4.37 -0.43
N GLY A 306 3.58 -4.73 -1.00
CA GLY A 306 2.73 -5.82 -0.53
C GLY A 306 1.92 -5.52 0.73
N GLN A 307 2.04 -4.34 1.32
CA GLN A 307 1.31 -3.77 2.46
C GLN A 307 1.28 -4.63 3.74
N VAL A 308 0.93 -5.92 3.64
CA VAL A 308 0.64 -6.80 4.77
C VAL A 308 1.47 -8.10 4.68
N PHE A 309 2.20 -8.44 5.73
CA PHE A 309 2.85 -9.75 5.82
C PHE A 309 1.80 -10.88 5.77
N PRO A 310 1.98 -11.99 5.04
CA PRO A 310 3.20 -12.37 4.30
C PRO A 310 3.29 -11.82 2.86
N ALA A 311 2.30 -11.05 2.37
CA ALA A 311 2.34 -10.52 1.01
C ALA A 311 3.58 -9.64 0.77
N THR A 312 4.09 -8.97 1.81
CA THR A 312 5.38 -8.23 1.74
C THR A 312 6.59 -9.10 1.36
N LEU A 313 6.54 -10.42 1.61
CA LEU A 313 7.57 -11.35 1.17
C LEU A 313 7.29 -11.89 -0.24
N LEU A 314 6.02 -11.96 -0.61
CA LEU A 314 5.58 -12.60 -1.84
C LEU A 314 5.53 -11.63 -3.01
N ILE A 315 5.42 -10.32 -2.75
CA ILE A 315 5.25 -9.29 -3.79
C ILE A 315 6.33 -9.35 -4.88
N LYS A 316 7.56 -9.72 -4.54
CA LYS A 316 8.67 -9.89 -5.47
C LYS A 316 8.49 -10.98 -6.53
N TYR A 317 7.53 -11.91 -6.33
CA TYR A 317 7.19 -12.93 -7.30
C TYR A 317 6.10 -12.47 -8.28
N PHE A 318 5.40 -11.37 -7.97
CA PHE A 318 4.30 -10.82 -8.76
C PHE A 318 4.68 -9.50 -9.43
N GLN A 319 5.67 -8.79 -8.88
CA GLN A 319 6.14 -7.50 -9.37
C GLN A 319 7.66 -7.56 -9.59
N THR A 320 8.11 -7.18 -10.77
CA THR A 320 9.55 -7.10 -11.11
C THR A 320 10.26 -6.06 -10.24
N TYR A 321 9.60 -4.94 -10.02
CA TYR A 321 10.11 -3.81 -9.23
C TYR A 321 9.16 -3.52 -8.06
N PRO A 322 9.19 -4.31 -6.98
CA PRO A 322 8.20 -4.19 -5.91
C PRO A 322 8.41 -2.99 -4.98
N TYR A 323 9.64 -2.52 -4.77
CA TYR A 323 9.95 -1.45 -3.84
C TYR A 323 11.44 -1.11 -3.84
N GLY A 324 11.78 0.17 -3.75
CA GLY A 324 13.15 0.65 -3.56
C GLY A 324 13.73 1.29 -4.82
N HIS A 325 15.04 1.33 -4.89
CA HIS A 325 15.80 1.95 -5.97
C HIS A 325 16.43 0.90 -6.87
N TYR A 326 16.26 1.05 -8.17
CA TYR A 326 16.80 0.17 -9.21
C TYR A 326 17.50 0.98 -10.29
N ARG A 327 18.47 0.36 -10.95
CA ARG A 327 19.05 0.85 -12.18
C ARG A 327 18.65 -0.08 -13.32
N ILE A 328 18.15 0.51 -14.41
CA ILE A 328 17.72 -0.19 -15.63
C ILE A 328 18.44 0.52 -16.77
N ASP A 329 19.49 -0.13 -17.28
CA ASP A 329 20.45 0.49 -18.21
C ASP A 329 20.99 1.81 -17.65
N ASP A 330 20.75 2.94 -18.35
CA ASP A 330 21.15 4.27 -17.90
C ASP A 330 20.06 5.00 -17.09
N SER A 331 18.86 4.42 -17.00
CA SER A 331 17.75 4.97 -16.24
C SER A 331 17.78 4.53 -14.78
N GLN A 332 17.29 5.39 -13.91
CA GLN A 332 17.07 5.09 -12.49
C GLN A 332 15.57 4.92 -12.25
N LEU A 333 15.17 3.99 -11.39
CA LEU A 333 13.77 3.80 -10.98
C LEU A 333 13.69 3.83 -9.45
N VAL A 334 12.76 4.63 -8.93
CA VAL A 334 12.39 4.61 -7.50
C VAL A 334 10.93 4.23 -7.37
N VAL A 335 10.68 3.12 -6.66
CA VAL A 335 9.33 2.64 -6.33
C VAL A 335 9.08 2.82 -4.85
N THR A 336 8.10 3.65 -4.50
CA THR A 336 7.72 3.89 -3.10
C THR A 336 6.72 2.86 -2.59
N SER A 337 6.68 2.63 -1.28
CA SER A 337 5.65 1.81 -0.64
C SER A 337 4.31 2.52 -0.49
N GLY A 338 4.21 3.79 -0.90
CA GLY A 338 3.01 4.61 -0.81
C GLY A 338 2.79 5.25 0.57
N TYR A 339 2.17 6.43 0.55
CA TYR A 339 1.89 7.24 1.75
C TYR A 339 0.63 6.79 2.48
N GLY A 340 -0.42 6.50 1.75
CA GLY A 340 -1.69 6.02 2.26
C GLY A 340 -1.74 4.50 2.42
N LEU A 341 -2.90 3.94 2.18
CA LEU A 341 -3.13 2.50 2.31
C LEU A 341 -4.29 2.06 1.41
N TRP A 342 -4.16 0.86 0.90
CA TRP A 342 -5.23 0.22 0.16
C TRP A 342 -6.07 -0.67 1.08
N GLY A 343 -7.37 -0.49 1.03
CA GLY A 343 -8.36 -1.33 1.70
C GLY A 343 -8.40 -1.18 3.21
N LEU A 344 -7.51 -1.81 3.95
CA LEU A 344 -7.50 -1.80 5.41
C LEU A 344 -6.41 -0.89 5.97
N PRO A 345 -6.68 -0.21 7.10
CA PRO A 345 -5.70 0.63 7.78
C PRO A 345 -4.67 -0.23 8.55
N PHE A 346 -3.94 -1.05 7.81
CA PHE A 346 -3.02 -2.02 8.39
C PHE A 346 -1.82 -2.25 7.46
N ARG A 347 -0.62 -2.01 7.98
CA ARG A 347 0.65 -2.26 7.29
C ARG A 347 1.60 -3.02 8.20
N LEU A 348 1.81 -4.31 7.95
CA LEU A 348 2.77 -5.12 8.67
C LEU A 348 3.85 -5.65 7.72
N GLY A 349 5.11 -5.29 7.98
CA GLY A 349 6.24 -5.60 7.08
C GLY A 349 6.47 -4.55 5.98
N ALA A 350 5.56 -3.59 5.83
CA ALA A 350 5.73 -2.36 5.06
C ALA A 350 5.33 -1.16 5.93
N ARG A 351 5.70 0.05 5.52
CA ARG A 351 5.31 1.28 6.22
C ARG A 351 4.77 2.30 5.23
N SER A 352 3.87 3.13 5.72
CA SER A 352 3.53 4.40 5.07
C SER A 352 4.80 5.23 4.91
N GLU A 353 5.05 5.83 3.74
CA GLU A 353 6.30 6.59 3.51
C GLU A 353 6.13 7.79 2.59
N VAL A 354 7.05 8.74 2.77
CA VAL A 354 7.41 9.78 1.82
C VAL A 354 8.85 9.51 1.38
N ALA A 355 9.09 9.34 0.10
CA ALA A 355 10.44 9.18 -0.42
C ALA A 355 11.01 10.53 -0.81
N ILE A 356 12.17 10.89 -0.25
CA ILE A 356 12.93 12.07 -0.64
C ILE A 356 14.08 11.62 -1.53
N ILE A 357 14.04 12.04 -2.78
CA ILE A 357 15.07 11.72 -3.77
C ILE A 357 15.96 12.94 -3.96
N GLU A 358 17.21 12.83 -3.56
CA GLU A 358 18.26 13.81 -3.89
C GLU A 358 18.83 13.41 -5.26
N LEU A 359 18.35 14.06 -6.31
CA LEU A 359 18.84 13.85 -7.68
C LEU A 359 20.06 14.70 -7.92
N ILE A 360 21.16 14.06 -8.33
CA ILE A 360 22.47 14.68 -8.52
C ILE A 360 22.88 14.46 -9.97
N GLY A 361 23.08 15.55 -10.70
CA GLY A 361 23.65 15.54 -12.04
C GLY A 361 25.19 15.47 -12.01
N LYS A 362 25.74 15.30 -13.22
CA LYS A 362 27.18 15.50 -13.46
C LYS A 362 27.59 16.95 -13.32
#